data_bd60beffd58089c8b112a984672ddda8
#
_entry.id   bd60beffd58089c8b112a984672ddda8
#
_cell.length_a   1.000
_cell.length_b   1.000
_cell.length_c   1.000
_cell.angle_alpha   90.00
_cell.angle_beta   90.00
_cell.angle_gamma   90.00
#
_symmetry.space_group_name_H-M   'P 1'
#
loop_
_entity.id
_entity.type
_entity.pdbx_description
1 polymer ?
#
loop_
_entity_poly.entity_id
_entity_poly.type
_entity_poly.pdbx_seq_one_letter_code
_entity_poly.pdbx_strand_id
1 'polypeptide(L)'
;MQCNFFGSLYVSKIKREDKKDHAALARSLAASTASPVIVPNYRLTAPDNELQHPAHAQDVLELLTSLLSWSGPRGGACQSLPCYDPNRMFLIGHSCGAHMLASILLDSSDPALVPPVELLRAVRGVVFAEGIYDIDALLMSFPTYRDWFIRDTFGDLPTYDRYSATKMTLREGTTHISWIIVHSGGDTLVDALQSQEMYHHLQSLHQGGPQGTGQVLKNWDDLKGDHSAILQSGKYIQIVRDFIHMVSSA
;
A
#
# COMPACT_ATOMS: atom_id res chain seq x y z
N MET A 1 -3.75 -20.22 -16.32
CA MET A 1 -2.57 -19.81 -15.53
C MET A 1 -2.83 -18.38 -15.08
N GLN A 2 -2.97 -18.14 -13.79
CA GLN A 2 -3.37 -16.83 -13.28
C GLN A 2 -2.14 -15.94 -13.17
N CYS A 3 -2.19 -14.77 -13.77
CA CYS A 3 -1.13 -13.79 -13.69
C CYS A 3 -1.50 -12.81 -12.58
N ASN A 4 -0.68 -12.71 -11.56
CA ASN A 4 -0.89 -11.79 -10.44
C ASN A 4 0.15 -10.68 -10.53
N PHE A 5 -0.28 -9.47 -10.32
CA PHE A 5 0.57 -8.29 -10.32
C PHE A 5 0.74 -7.76 -8.90
N PHE A 6 1.97 -7.49 -8.52
CA PHE A 6 2.30 -6.85 -7.27
C PHE A 6 3.00 -5.53 -7.53
N GLY A 7 2.41 -4.44 -7.07
CA GLY A 7 3.15 -3.25 -6.79
C GLY A 7 3.46 -3.25 -5.31
N SER A 8 4.67 -3.56 -4.92
CA SER A 8 5.15 -3.24 -3.59
C SER A 8 5.64 -1.81 -3.61
N LEU A 9 4.94 -0.94 -2.91
CA LEU A 9 5.34 0.43 -2.68
C LEU A 9 5.99 0.49 -1.33
N TYR A 10 7.31 0.49 -1.34
CA TYR A 10 8.09 0.79 -0.17
C TYR A 10 8.56 2.25 -0.25
N VAL A 11 8.18 3.00 0.75
CA VAL A 11 8.71 4.34 0.99
C VAL A 11 9.39 4.32 2.32
N SER A 12 10.66 4.37 2.32
CA SER A 12 11.41 4.88 3.43
C SER A 12 11.82 6.32 3.15
N LYS A 13 11.67 7.08 4.19
CA LYS A 13 11.47 8.46 4.12
C LYS A 13 12.69 9.36 4.10
N ILE A 14 13.83 8.96 4.48
CA ILE A 14 14.81 9.97 4.91
C ILE A 14 16.08 9.97 4.12
N LYS A 15 16.42 8.95 3.45
CA LYS A 15 17.64 8.90 2.62
C LYS A 15 17.45 7.87 1.52
N ARG A 16 16.99 8.33 0.35
CA ARG A 16 17.31 7.70 -0.93
C ARG A 16 17.24 6.18 -0.94
N GLU A 17 16.13 5.60 -0.45
CA GLU A 17 15.87 4.22 -0.78
C GLU A 17 15.47 4.15 -2.26
N ASP A 18 16.15 3.30 -2.98
CA ASP A 18 15.88 3.00 -4.37
C ASP A 18 15.17 1.65 -4.45
N LYS A 19 14.36 1.44 -5.50
CA LYS A 19 13.73 0.14 -5.79
C LYS A 19 14.71 -1.04 -5.73
N LYS A 20 16.00 -0.81 -5.89
CA LYS A 20 17.04 -1.85 -5.79
C LYS A 20 17.16 -2.41 -4.37
N ASP A 21 16.88 -1.59 -3.35
CA ASP A 21 16.95 -1.99 -1.95
C ASP A 21 15.87 -3.02 -1.62
N HIS A 22 14.77 -3.02 -2.40
CA HIS A 22 13.65 -3.97 -2.27
C HIS A 22 13.72 -5.14 -3.26
N ALA A 23 14.82 -5.29 -3.99
CA ALA A 23 14.96 -6.36 -4.99
C ALA A 23 14.91 -7.77 -4.38
N ALA A 24 15.35 -7.96 -3.14
CA ALA A 24 15.26 -9.23 -2.44
C ALA A 24 13.81 -9.57 -2.10
N LEU A 25 13.05 -8.63 -1.54
CA LEU A 25 11.62 -8.74 -1.26
C LEU A 25 10.85 -9.08 -2.55
N ALA A 26 11.07 -8.31 -3.62
CA ALA A 26 10.40 -8.52 -4.90
C ALA A 26 10.64 -9.92 -5.46
N ARG A 27 11.89 -10.41 -5.42
CA ARG A 27 12.22 -11.78 -5.87
C ARG A 27 11.56 -12.85 -5.02
N SER A 28 11.53 -12.66 -3.68
CA SER A 28 10.89 -13.61 -2.77
C SER A 28 9.39 -13.68 -2.99
N LEU A 29 8.72 -12.53 -3.16
CA LEU A 29 7.31 -12.46 -3.48
C LEU A 29 7.01 -13.09 -4.85
N ALA A 30 7.79 -12.75 -5.89
CA ALA A 30 7.60 -13.31 -7.22
C ALA A 30 7.74 -14.85 -7.22
N ALA A 31 8.75 -15.37 -6.54
CA ALA A 31 8.96 -16.81 -6.41
C ALA A 31 7.82 -17.50 -5.61
N SER A 32 7.37 -16.87 -4.53
CA SER A 32 6.35 -17.44 -3.62
C SER A 32 4.95 -17.44 -4.23
N THR A 33 4.64 -16.47 -5.10
CA THR A 33 3.31 -16.27 -5.68
C THR A 33 3.22 -16.66 -7.16
N ALA A 34 4.35 -17.01 -7.77
CA ALA A 34 4.49 -17.26 -9.21
C ALA A 34 3.94 -16.08 -10.05
N SER A 35 4.16 -14.85 -9.60
CA SER A 35 3.57 -13.65 -10.20
C SER A 35 4.63 -12.56 -10.40
N PRO A 36 4.53 -11.75 -11.47
CA PRO A 36 5.43 -10.62 -11.65
C PRO A 36 5.24 -9.60 -10.53
N VAL A 37 6.34 -9.03 -10.04
CA VAL A 37 6.37 -7.99 -9.00
C VAL A 37 7.01 -6.73 -9.55
N ILE A 38 6.35 -5.59 -9.38
CA ILE A 38 6.89 -4.27 -9.72
C ILE A 38 7.12 -3.48 -8.45
N VAL A 39 8.31 -2.91 -8.34
CA VAL A 39 8.69 -1.98 -7.29
C VAL A 39 8.99 -0.64 -7.96
N PRO A 40 8.15 0.39 -7.76
CA PRO A 40 8.37 1.69 -8.36
C PRO A 40 9.39 2.51 -7.58
N ASN A 41 10.02 3.45 -8.27
CA ASN A 41 10.50 4.67 -7.67
C ASN A 41 9.45 5.76 -7.87
N TYR A 42 9.33 6.64 -6.92
CA TYR A 42 8.55 7.87 -6.99
C TYR A 42 9.36 9.01 -6.37
N ARG A 43 8.97 10.25 -6.65
CA ARG A 43 9.67 11.42 -6.13
C ARG A 43 9.58 11.47 -4.61
N LEU A 44 10.66 11.88 -3.97
CA LEU A 44 10.75 11.98 -2.51
C LEU A 44 10.82 13.45 -2.09
N THR A 45 10.20 13.79 -0.96
CA THR A 45 10.42 15.07 -0.29
C THR A 45 11.89 15.18 0.12
N ALA A 46 12.53 16.28 -0.20
CA ALA A 46 13.91 16.57 0.16
C ALA A 46 14.05 18.04 0.55
N PRO A 47 15.08 18.42 1.33
CA PRO A 47 15.27 19.80 1.77
C PRO A 47 15.43 20.83 0.64
N ASP A 48 15.80 20.36 -0.55
CA ASP A 48 16.05 21.17 -1.74
C ASP A 48 14.86 21.19 -2.72
N ASN A 49 13.73 20.55 -2.35
CA ASN A 49 12.52 20.61 -3.14
C ASN A 49 11.29 20.92 -2.26
N GLU A 50 10.27 21.49 -2.86
CA GLU A 50 9.00 21.81 -2.22
C GLU A 50 7.95 20.70 -2.43
N LEU A 51 8.38 19.46 -2.69
CA LEU A 51 7.50 18.36 -2.98
C LEU A 51 6.73 17.91 -1.74
N GLN A 52 5.43 18.04 -1.76
CA GLN A 52 4.53 17.66 -0.69
C GLN A 52 3.47 16.66 -1.18
N HIS A 53 2.75 16.04 -0.23
CA HIS A 53 1.54 15.30 -0.55
C HIS A 53 0.55 16.24 -1.28
N PRO A 54 -0.12 15.81 -2.38
CA PRO A 54 -0.27 14.41 -2.82
C PRO A 54 0.75 13.95 -3.89
N ALA A 55 1.79 14.72 -4.22
CA ALA A 55 2.64 14.44 -5.37
C ALA A 55 3.25 13.02 -5.39
N HIS A 56 3.62 12.48 -4.21
CA HIS A 56 4.11 11.11 -4.08
C HIS A 56 3.05 10.08 -4.48
N ALA A 57 1.82 10.26 -3.99
CA ALA A 57 0.70 9.39 -4.30
C ALA A 57 0.26 9.53 -5.77
N GLN A 58 0.42 10.72 -6.37
CA GLN A 58 0.18 10.95 -7.81
C GLN A 58 1.14 10.13 -8.67
N ASP A 59 2.44 10.14 -8.36
CA ASP A 59 3.43 9.33 -9.09
C ASP A 59 3.07 7.84 -9.06
N VAL A 60 2.56 7.38 -7.91
CA VAL A 60 2.07 6.00 -7.74
C VAL A 60 0.83 5.77 -8.58
N LEU A 61 -0.15 6.67 -8.53
CA LEU A 61 -1.38 6.56 -9.32
C LEU A 61 -1.10 6.57 -10.83
N GLU A 62 -0.17 7.42 -11.29
CA GLU A 62 0.26 7.44 -12.69
C GLU A 62 0.88 6.12 -13.13
N LEU A 63 1.75 5.54 -12.30
CA LEU A 63 2.29 4.20 -12.57
C LEU A 63 1.18 3.17 -12.65
N LEU A 64 0.31 3.07 -11.63
CA LEU A 64 -0.77 2.08 -11.59
C LEU A 64 -1.68 2.20 -12.80
N THR A 65 -1.97 3.44 -13.22
CA THR A 65 -2.77 3.71 -14.42
C THR A 65 -2.05 3.25 -15.70
N SER A 66 -0.74 3.50 -15.80
CA SER A 66 0.06 3.07 -16.95
C SER A 66 0.10 1.54 -17.11
N LEU A 67 0.01 0.83 -16.00
CA LEU A 67 0.03 -0.63 -16.00
C LEU A 67 -1.24 -1.26 -16.57
N LEU A 68 -2.36 -0.53 -16.63
CA LEU A 68 -3.59 -1.02 -17.29
C LEU A 68 -3.38 -1.29 -18.79
N SER A 69 -2.49 -0.55 -19.42
CA SER A 69 -2.15 -0.68 -20.84
C SER A 69 -0.79 -1.33 -21.11
N TRP A 70 -0.05 -1.70 -20.06
CA TRP A 70 1.27 -2.29 -20.22
C TRP A 70 1.21 -3.73 -20.69
N SER A 71 1.89 -4.03 -21.78
CA SER A 71 1.88 -5.36 -22.40
C SER A 71 2.99 -6.32 -21.88
N GLY A 72 3.65 -5.94 -20.79
CA GLY A 72 4.78 -6.71 -20.25
C GLY A 72 6.16 -6.26 -20.76
N PRO A 73 7.23 -6.91 -20.31
CA PRO A 73 8.60 -6.58 -20.74
C PRO A 73 8.77 -6.75 -22.25
N ARG A 74 9.32 -5.72 -22.91
CA ARG A 74 9.64 -5.81 -24.34
C ARG A 74 10.83 -6.74 -24.55
N GLY A 75 10.65 -7.74 -25.39
CA GLY A 75 11.71 -8.64 -25.86
C GLY A 75 11.36 -10.11 -25.68
N GLY A 76 11.07 -10.77 -26.75
CA GLY A 76 10.83 -12.19 -27.07
C GLY A 76 11.08 -13.34 -26.09
N ALA A 77 11.43 -13.08 -24.84
CA ALA A 77 11.68 -14.07 -23.80
C ALA A 77 10.42 -14.45 -22.98
N CYS A 78 9.26 -13.93 -23.35
CA CYS A 78 8.05 -14.07 -22.52
C CYS A 78 7.31 -15.42 -22.71
N GLN A 79 7.86 -16.41 -23.43
CA GLN A 79 7.24 -17.72 -23.54
C GLN A 79 7.34 -18.59 -22.27
N SER A 80 8.17 -18.17 -21.29
CA SER A 80 8.40 -18.91 -20.04
C SER A 80 8.13 -18.10 -18.77
N LEU A 81 7.78 -16.82 -18.87
CA LEU A 81 7.45 -15.99 -17.69
C LEU A 81 5.96 -16.00 -17.42
N PRO A 82 5.52 -15.85 -16.16
CA PRO A 82 4.11 -15.66 -15.84
C PRO A 82 3.57 -14.48 -16.64
N CYS A 83 2.44 -14.68 -17.33
CA CYS A 83 1.80 -13.61 -18.08
C CYS A 83 1.30 -12.54 -17.10
N TYR A 84 1.46 -11.28 -17.46
CA TYR A 84 0.85 -10.17 -16.76
C TYR A 84 -0.63 -10.04 -17.13
N ASP A 85 -1.51 -9.91 -16.13
CA ASP A 85 -2.94 -9.62 -16.31
C ASP A 85 -3.26 -8.23 -15.74
N PRO A 86 -3.49 -7.22 -16.58
CA PRO A 86 -3.80 -5.86 -16.13
C PRO A 86 -5.12 -5.74 -15.35
N ASN A 87 -6.00 -6.75 -15.40
CA ASN A 87 -7.28 -6.75 -14.71
C ASN A 87 -7.24 -7.43 -13.33
N ARG A 88 -6.05 -7.85 -12.89
CA ARG A 88 -5.86 -8.57 -11.62
C ARG A 88 -4.63 -8.06 -10.89
N MET A 89 -4.79 -6.97 -10.16
CA MET A 89 -3.71 -6.35 -9.41
C MET A 89 -3.86 -6.61 -7.92
N PHE A 90 -2.73 -6.89 -7.26
CA PHE A 90 -2.60 -6.88 -5.82
C PHE A 90 -1.61 -5.77 -5.44
N LEU A 91 -1.99 -4.92 -4.51
CA LEU A 91 -1.17 -3.79 -4.10
C LEU A 91 -0.62 -4.03 -2.69
N ILE A 92 0.64 -3.71 -2.49
CA ILE A 92 1.30 -3.86 -1.19
C ILE A 92 1.88 -2.50 -0.81
N GLY A 93 1.43 -1.95 0.30
CA GLY A 93 1.95 -0.72 0.88
C GLY A 93 2.55 -1.00 2.26
N HIS A 94 3.75 -0.49 2.50
CA HIS A 94 4.40 -0.53 3.80
C HIS A 94 4.60 0.89 4.31
N SER A 95 4.34 1.13 5.61
CA SER A 95 4.57 2.43 6.23
C SER A 95 3.81 3.56 5.49
N CYS A 96 4.50 4.60 5.05
CA CYS A 96 3.93 5.66 4.22
C CYS A 96 3.41 5.17 2.85
N GLY A 97 3.91 4.03 2.33
CA GLY A 97 3.35 3.41 1.13
C GLY A 97 1.91 2.93 1.33
N ALA A 98 1.57 2.46 2.53
CA ALA A 98 0.19 2.13 2.88
C ALA A 98 -0.69 3.39 2.91
N HIS A 99 -0.18 4.51 3.43
CA HIS A 99 -0.87 5.81 3.41
C HIS A 99 -1.18 6.27 1.98
N MET A 100 -0.19 6.19 1.07
CA MET A 100 -0.39 6.59 -0.32
C MET A 100 -1.43 5.73 -1.03
N LEU A 101 -1.37 4.41 -0.85
CA LEU A 101 -2.38 3.51 -1.41
C LEU A 101 -3.76 3.75 -0.82
N ALA A 102 -3.86 4.02 0.48
CA ALA A 102 -5.12 4.38 1.12
C ALA A 102 -5.69 5.67 0.53
N SER A 103 -4.86 6.72 0.35
CA SER A 103 -5.27 7.99 -0.24
C SER A 103 -5.76 7.87 -1.70
N ILE A 104 -5.27 6.86 -2.45
CA ILE A 104 -5.71 6.57 -3.82
C ILE A 104 -7.01 5.75 -3.83
N LEU A 105 -7.07 4.68 -3.03
CA LEU A 105 -8.14 3.68 -3.09
C LEU A 105 -9.37 4.04 -2.27
N LEU A 106 -9.20 4.82 -1.22
CA LEU A 106 -10.29 5.45 -0.48
C LEU A 106 -10.55 6.87 -1.02
N ASP A 107 -11.69 7.42 -0.71
CA ASP A 107 -12.03 8.77 -1.13
C ASP A 107 -11.38 9.82 -0.23
N SER A 108 -10.20 10.27 -0.63
CA SER A 108 -9.46 11.34 0.02
C SER A 108 -10.03 12.74 -0.26
N SER A 109 -11.05 12.87 -1.11
CA SER A 109 -11.57 14.13 -1.63
C SER A 109 -10.54 15.00 -2.35
N ASP A 110 -9.36 14.45 -2.68
CA ASP A 110 -8.33 15.13 -3.45
C ASP A 110 -8.52 14.80 -4.94
N PRO A 111 -8.82 15.81 -5.79
CA PRO A 111 -9.04 15.59 -7.22
C PRO A 111 -7.81 15.05 -7.96
N ALA A 112 -6.62 15.25 -7.41
CA ALA A 112 -5.37 14.74 -7.98
C ALA A 112 -5.16 13.23 -7.72
N LEU A 113 -5.95 12.64 -6.81
CA LEU A 113 -5.86 11.23 -6.42
C LEU A 113 -7.10 10.41 -6.85
N VAL A 114 -7.82 10.87 -7.86
CA VAL A 114 -8.98 10.13 -8.39
C VAL A 114 -8.51 9.09 -9.40
N PRO A 115 -8.55 7.79 -9.06
CA PRO A 115 -8.13 6.74 -9.98
C PRO A 115 -9.19 6.49 -11.08
N PRO A 116 -8.75 6.07 -12.28
CA PRO A 116 -9.71 5.59 -13.31
C PRO A 116 -10.51 4.38 -12.77
N VAL A 117 -11.75 4.26 -13.21
CA VAL A 117 -12.65 3.17 -12.78
C VAL A 117 -12.08 1.79 -13.15
N GLU A 118 -11.35 1.71 -14.25
CA GLU A 118 -10.68 0.50 -14.71
C GLU A 118 -9.61 0.04 -13.72
N LEU A 119 -8.86 0.98 -13.11
CA LEU A 119 -7.89 0.67 -12.08
C LEU A 119 -8.59 0.11 -10.83
N LEU A 120 -9.64 0.78 -10.37
CA LEU A 120 -10.40 0.29 -9.22
C LEU A 120 -10.93 -1.13 -9.46
N ARG A 121 -11.45 -1.43 -10.64
CA ARG A 121 -11.92 -2.77 -11.02
C ARG A 121 -10.81 -3.81 -11.10
N ALA A 122 -9.59 -3.39 -11.47
CA ALA A 122 -8.44 -4.28 -11.61
C ALA A 122 -7.84 -4.68 -10.25
N VAL A 123 -7.96 -3.83 -9.23
CA VAL A 123 -7.43 -4.13 -7.89
C VAL A 123 -8.30 -5.19 -7.21
N ARG A 124 -7.70 -6.32 -6.84
CA ARG A 124 -8.38 -7.45 -6.18
C ARG A 124 -8.11 -7.50 -4.69
N GLY A 125 -6.90 -7.12 -4.30
CA GLY A 125 -6.51 -7.14 -2.90
C GLY A 125 -5.43 -6.14 -2.57
N VAL A 126 -5.41 -5.70 -1.32
CA VAL A 126 -4.46 -4.72 -0.80
C VAL A 126 -3.87 -5.24 0.50
N VAL A 127 -2.55 -5.23 0.58
CA VAL A 127 -1.80 -5.50 1.80
C VAL A 127 -1.30 -4.19 2.36
N PHE A 128 -1.73 -3.86 3.55
CA PHE A 128 -1.23 -2.75 4.34
C PHE A 128 -0.34 -3.29 5.45
N ALA A 129 0.95 -3.00 5.39
CA ALA A 129 1.92 -3.43 6.39
C ALA A 129 2.46 -2.22 7.15
N GLU A 130 2.29 -2.21 8.47
CA GLU A 130 2.84 -1.20 9.38
C GLU A 130 2.58 0.24 8.91
N GLY A 131 1.37 0.49 8.40
CA GLY A 131 1.02 1.72 7.73
C GLY A 131 0.72 2.88 8.66
N ILE A 132 0.91 4.09 8.13
CA ILE A 132 0.48 5.35 8.76
C ILE A 132 -0.91 5.67 8.21
N TYR A 133 -1.92 5.81 9.06
CA TYR A 133 -3.30 6.03 8.63
C TYR A 133 -3.97 7.25 9.26
N ASP A 134 -3.65 7.54 10.52
CA ASP A 134 -4.08 8.75 11.22
C ASP A 134 -2.84 9.53 11.68
N ILE A 135 -2.60 10.69 11.03
CA ILE A 135 -1.39 11.48 11.25
C ILE A 135 -1.42 12.16 12.62
N ASP A 136 -2.58 12.64 13.04
CA ASP A 136 -2.69 13.31 14.34
C ASP A 136 -2.52 12.29 15.49
N ALA A 137 -3.09 11.10 15.37
CA ALA A 137 -2.86 10.00 16.31
C ALA A 137 -1.38 9.56 16.34
N LEU A 138 -0.73 9.46 15.18
CA LEU A 138 0.71 9.18 15.10
C LEU A 138 1.53 10.24 15.85
N LEU A 139 1.20 11.51 15.71
CA LEU A 139 1.88 12.61 16.38
C LEU A 139 1.63 12.64 17.90
N MET A 140 0.52 12.06 18.40
CA MET A 140 0.33 11.87 19.85
C MET A 140 1.33 10.85 20.40
N SER A 141 1.60 9.76 19.67
CA SER A 141 2.57 8.73 20.07
C SER A 141 4.02 9.16 19.82
N PHE A 142 4.27 9.89 18.73
CA PHE A 142 5.60 10.30 18.28
C PHE A 142 5.65 11.80 17.93
N PRO A 143 5.59 12.72 18.91
CA PRO A 143 5.51 14.16 18.64
C PRO A 143 6.65 14.72 17.79
N THR A 144 7.85 14.13 17.90
CA THR A 144 9.04 14.53 17.14
C THR A 144 8.91 14.30 15.62
N TYR A 145 7.93 13.46 15.19
CA TYR A 145 7.69 13.19 13.78
C TYR A 145 7.16 14.43 13.04
N ARG A 146 6.56 15.39 13.77
CA ARG A 146 6.16 16.67 13.17
C ARG A 146 7.33 17.33 12.48
N ASP A 147 8.46 17.49 13.19
CA ASP A 147 9.67 18.15 12.67
C ASP A 147 10.52 17.21 11.82
N TRP A 148 10.41 15.92 12.06
CA TRP A 148 11.18 14.95 11.31
C TRP A 148 10.68 14.79 9.88
N PHE A 149 9.33 14.79 9.64
CA PHE A 149 8.78 14.56 8.29
C PHE A 149 7.38 15.05 8.01
N ILE A 150 6.53 15.11 8.97
CA ILE A 150 5.13 15.43 8.72
C ILE A 150 5.02 16.84 8.14
N ARG A 151 5.72 17.82 8.71
CA ARG A 151 5.73 19.18 8.21
C ARG A 151 6.23 19.29 6.78
N ASP A 152 7.31 18.60 6.46
CA ASP A 152 7.90 18.65 5.13
C ASP A 152 6.98 17.98 4.09
N THR A 153 6.26 16.92 4.50
CA THR A 153 5.39 16.16 3.60
C THR A 153 4.00 16.77 3.42
N PHE A 154 3.41 17.35 4.46
CA PHE A 154 2.01 17.78 4.46
C PHE A 154 1.83 19.28 4.75
N GLY A 155 2.91 20.02 5.01
CA GLY A 155 2.87 21.39 5.48
C GLY A 155 2.79 21.52 7.00
N ASP A 156 3.00 22.74 7.52
CA ASP A 156 2.85 23.00 8.96
C ASP A 156 1.39 23.36 9.27
N LEU A 157 0.62 22.38 9.67
CA LEU A 157 -0.83 22.48 9.89
C LEU A 157 -1.18 22.24 11.36
N PRO A 158 -2.27 22.86 11.87
CA PRO A 158 -2.74 22.61 13.23
C PRO A 158 -3.29 21.18 13.41
N THR A 159 -3.85 20.58 12.36
CA THR A 159 -4.36 19.21 12.30
C THR A 159 -4.17 18.63 10.89
N TYR A 160 -4.06 17.34 10.80
CA TYR A 160 -3.87 16.58 9.55
C TYR A 160 -5.07 15.68 9.23
N ASP A 161 -6.22 15.92 9.85
CA ASP A 161 -7.46 15.13 9.69
C ASP A 161 -7.80 14.86 8.22
N ARG A 162 -7.65 15.87 7.35
CA ARG A 162 -7.96 15.76 5.92
C ARG A 162 -7.10 14.75 5.16
N TYR A 163 -5.95 14.37 5.73
CA TYR A 163 -5.03 13.39 5.15
C TYR A 163 -5.12 12.03 5.84
N SER A 164 -5.88 11.92 6.95
CA SER A 164 -5.98 10.69 7.71
C SER A 164 -6.88 9.69 7.01
N ALA A 165 -6.32 8.54 6.62
CA ALA A 165 -7.03 7.48 5.90
C ALA A 165 -8.20 6.90 6.71
N THR A 166 -8.14 6.94 8.03
CA THR A 166 -9.22 6.55 8.95
C THR A 166 -10.44 7.48 8.91
N LYS A 167 -10.37 8.59 8.16
CA LYS A 167 -11.48 9.53 7.94
C LYS A 167 -12.08 9.42 6.54
N MET A 168 -11.44 8.66 5.64
CA MET A 168 -11.84 8.54 4.24
C MET A 168 -12.94 7.48 4.07
N THR A 169 -13.80 7.65 3.07
CA THR A 169 -14.86 6.68 2.74
C THR A 169 -14.43 5.73 1.62
N LEU A 170 -15.19 4.66 1.40
CA LEU A 170 -14.97 3.81 0.23
C LEU A 170 -15.36 4.58 -1.05
N ARG A 171 -14.51 4.46 -2.08
CA ARG A 171 -14.91 4.90 -3.42
C ARG A 171 -15.99 3.97 -3.98
N GLU A 172 -16.86 4.52 -4.81
CA GLU A 172 -17.84 3.72 -5.52
C GLU A 172 -17.18 2.61 -6.35
N GLY A 173 -17.70 1.40 -6.28
CA GLY A 173 -17.18 0.25 -7.03
C GLY A 173 -15.97 -0.45 -6.42
N THR A 174 -15.57 -0.13 -5.17
CA THR A 174 -14.41 -0.75 -4.49
C THR A 174 -14.78 -1.83 -3.46
N THR A 175 -16.06 -2.11 -3.26
CA THR A 175 -16.53 -3.09 -2.26
C THR A 175 -16.09 -4.54 -2.52
N HIS A 176 -15.55 -4.82 -3.71
CA HIS A 176 -14.98 -6.12 -4.08
C HIS A 176 -13.50 -6.28 -3.66
N ILE A 177 -12.84 -5.18 -3.31
CA ILE A 177 -11.42 -5.21 -2.92
C ILE A 177 -11.29 -5.86 -1.53
N SER A 178 -10.44 -6.88 -1.45
CA SER A 178 -10.08 -7.47 -0.17
C SER A 178 -8.86 -6.77 0.44
N TRP A 179 -8.86 -6.63 1.75
CA TRP A 179 -7.81 -5.91 2.49
C TRP A 179 -7.21 -6.82 3.55
N ILE A 180 -5.91 -6.76 3.74
CA ILE A 180 -5.26 -7.31 4.92
C ILE A 180 -4.37 -6.27 5.57
N ILE A 181 -4.55 -6.06 6.88
CA ILE A 181 -3.72 -5.18 7.68
C ILE A 181 -2.74 -6.05 8.47
N VAL A 182 -1.45 -5.85 8.22
CA VAL A 182 -0.34 -6.58 8.83
C VAL A 182 0.42 -5.65 9.76
N HIS A 183 0.69 -6.10 10.99
CA HIS A 183 1.47 -5.35 11.95
C HIS A 183 2.37 -6.28 12.76
N SER A 184 3.58 -5.82 13.07
CA SER A 184 4.55 -6.56 13.90
C SER A 184 4.52 -6.08 15.34
N GLY A 185 4.50 -6.99 16.28
CA GLY A 185 4.67 -6.64 17.70
C GLY A 185 6.05 -6.06 18.04
N GLY A 186 7.01 -6.05 17.12
CA GLY A 186 8.33 -5.43 17.27
C GLY A 186 8.47 -4.08 16.59
N ASP A 187 7.43 -3.54 15.97
CA ASP A 187 7.48 -2.21 15.35
C ASP A 187 7.59 -1.10 16.42
N THR A 188 8.67 -0.32 16.32
CA THR A 188 8.94 0.82 17.21
C THR A 188 8.81 2.18 16.52
N LEU A 189 8.51 2.19 15.22
CA LEU A 189 8.37 3.42 14.43
C LEU A 189 6.91 3.78 14.16
N VAL A 190 6.04 2.79 14.06
CA VAL A 190 4.59 2.97 13.92
C VAL A 190 3.92 2.11 14.99
N ASP A 191 3.07 2.71 15.81
CA ASP A 191 2.39 1.96 16.86
C ASP A 191 1.23 1.11 16.32
N ALA A 192 0.89 0.07 17.07
CA ALA A 192 -0.18 -0.84 16.70
C ALA A 192 -1.56 -0.17 16.60
N LEU A 193 -1.74 1.00 17.25
CA LEU A 193 -2.99 1.76 17.19
C LEU A 193 -3.34 2.15 15.75
N GLN A 194 -2.34 2.56 14.95
CA GLN A 194 -2.54 2.88 13.55
C GLN A 194 -3.21 1.71 12.78
N SER A 195 -2.67 0.52 12.94
CA SER A 195 -3.20 -0.68 12.28
C SER A 195 -4.56 -1.12 12.83
N GLN A 196 -4.80 -0.96 14.14
CA GLN A 196 -6.07 -1.28 14.79
C GLN A 196 -7.18 -0.36 14.28
N GLU A 197 -6.96 0.95 14.30
CA GLU A 197 -7.93 1.95 13.84
C GLU A 197 -8.26 1.75 12.35
N MET A 198 -7.25 1.53 11.51
CA MET A 198 -7.48 1.28 10.08
C MET A 198 -8.28 -0.01 9.83
N TYR A 199 -8.00 -1.07 10.57
CA TYR A 199 -8.76 -2.32 10.48
C TYR A 199 -10.22 -2.12 10.83
N HIS A 200 -10.51 -1.48 11.97
CA HIS A 200 -11.88 -1.20 12.40
C HIS A 200 -12.60 -0.26 11.45
N HIS A 201 -11.90 0.75 10.95
CA HIS A 201 -12.43 1.67 9.95
C HIS A 201 -12.87 0.93 8.68
N LEU A 202 -11.99 0.15 8.06
CA LEU A 202 -12.31 -0.65 6.87
C LEU A 202 -13.44 -1.64 7.12
N GLN A 203 -13.46 -2.30 8.29
CA GLN A 203 -14.57 -3.17 8.66
C GLN A 203 -15.91 -2.42 8.71
N SER A 204 -15.93 -1.24 9.32
CA SER A 204 -17.16 -0.42 9.41
C SER A 204 -17.65 0.00 8.02
N LEU A 205 -16.75 0.38 7.12
CA LEU A 205 -17.08 0.76 5.75
C LEU A 205 -17.67 -0.41 4.95
N HIS A 206 -17.16 -1.62 5.14
CA HIS A 206 -17.68 -2.82 4.45
C HIS A 206 -19.00 -3.33 5.03
N GLN A 207 -19.26 -3.13 6.32
CA GLN A 207 -20.51 -3.53 6.97
C GLN A 207 -21.64 -2.52 6.71
N GLY A 208 -21.32 -1.24 6.61
CA GLY A 208 -22.29 -0.15 6.40
C GLY A 208 -22.64 0.15 4.94
N GLY A 209 -21.91 -0.42 4.00
CA GLY A 209 -22.06 -0.19 2.55
C GLY A 209 -22.84 -1.29 1.80
N PRO A 210 -22.99 -1.16 0.49
CA PRO A 210 -23.51 -2.23 -0.36
C PRO A 210 -22.70 -3.52 -0.13
N GLN A 211 -23.40 -4.65 0.01
CA GLN A 211 -22.71 -5.95 0.20
C GLN A 211 -21.79 -6.22 -0.99
N GLY A 212 -20.49 -6.20 -0.71
CA GLY A 212 -19.43 -6.57 -1.65
C GLY A 212 -18.87 -7.96 -1.33
N THR A 213 -18.01 -8.44 -2.23
CA THR A 213 -17.29 -9.71 -2.04
C THR A 213 -15.96 -9.54 -1.30
N GLY A 214 -15.51 -8.31 -1.13
CA GLY A 214 -14.23 -7.99 -0.46
C GLY A 214 -14.27 -8.31 1.03
N GLN A 215 -13.14 -8.75 1.55
CA GLN A 215 -12.95 -9.08 2.97
C GLN A 215 -11.94 -8.14 3.61
N VAL A 216 -12.10 -7.90 4.91
CA VAL A 216 -11.13 -7.14 5.72
C VAL A 216 -10.52 -8.08 6.74
N LEU A 217 -9.23 -8.35 6.59
CA LEU A 217 -8.45 -9.28 7.38
C LEU A 217 -7.35 -8.56 8.17
N LYS A 218 -6.79 -9.24 9.16
CA LYS A 218 -5.66 -8.75 9.94
C LYS A 218 -4.68 -9.87 10.28
N ASN A 219 -3.41 -9.49 10.46
CA ASN A 219 -2.38 -10.37 11.03
C ASN A 219 -1.45 -9.53 11.91
N TRP A 220 -1.54 -9.73 13.25
CA TRP A 220 -0.78 -8.98 14.26
C TRP A 220 0.05 -9.86 15.18
N ASP A 221 -0.11 -11.18 15.09
CA ASP A 221 0.48 -12.12 16.05
C ASP A 221 1.72 -12.82 15.51
N ASP A 222 1.82 -12.92 14.19
CA ASP A 222 2.81 -13.76 13.51
C ASP A 222 4.19 -13.08 13.34
N LEU A 223 4.25 -11.74 13.39
CA LEU A 223 5.47 -10.96 13.16
C LEU A 223 5.98 -10.33 14.46
N LYS A 224 7.31 -10.37 14.65
CA LYS A 224 7.99 -9.84 15.84
C LYS A 224 9.23 -9.01 15.48
N GLY A 225 9.50 -8.82 14.19
CA GLY A 225 10.63 -8.04 13.70
C GLY A 225 10.39 -6.54 13.78
N ASP A 226 11.45 -5.76 13.66
CA ASP A 226 11.39 -4.31 13.56
C ASP A 226 10.64 -3.88 12.29
N HIS A 227 10.20 -2.63 12.25
CA HIS A 227 9.44 -1.99 11.17
C HIS A 227 9.87 -2.39 9.75
N SER A 228 11.15 -2.32 9.43
CA SER A 228 11.67 -2.71 8.10
C SER A 228 12.10 -4.17 8.01
N ALA A 229 12.44 -4.81 9.14
CA ALA A 229 12.95 -6.18 9.14
C ALA A 229 11.90 -7.21 8.73
N ILE A 230 10.61 -6.94 8.98
CA ILE A 230 9.53 -7.85 8.58
C ILE A 230 9.52 -8.13 7.08
N LEU A 231 9.89 -7.15 6.25
CA LEU A 231 9.90 -7.27 4.79
C LEU A 231 10.86 -8.34 4.28
N GLN A 232 11.87 -8.70 5.09
CA GLN A 232 12.83 -9.74 4.77
C GLN A 232 12.47 -11.10 5.40
N SER A 233 11.39 -11.17 6.20
CA SER A 233 11.02 -12.40 6.88
C SER A 233 10.24 -13.33 5.96
N GLY A 234 10.56 -14.64 6.01
CA GLY A 234 9.80 -15.66 5.28
C GLY A 234 8.33 -15.72 5.72
N LYS A 235 8.04 -15.33 6.97
CA LYS A 235 6.69 -15.28 7.51
C LYS A 235 5.85 -14.18 6.86
N TYR A 236 6.42 -12.99 6.64
CA TYR A 236 5.74 -11.91 5.91
C TYR A 236 5.40 -12.35 4.48
N ILE A 237 6.38 -12.94 3.78
CA ILE A 237 6.17 -13.48 2.43
C ILE A 237 5.03 -14.52 2.42
N GLN A 238 5.00 -15.39 3.43
CA GLN A 238 3.92 -16.37 3.58
C GLN A 238 2.55 -15.71 3.77
N ILE A 239 2.42 -14.71 4.65
CA ILE A 239 1.17 -13.97 4.89
C ILE A 239 0.66 -13.34 3.59
N VAL A 240 1.53 -12.65 2.87
CA VAL A 240 1.18 -12.02 1.59
C VAL A 240 0.74 -13.07 0.56
N ARG A 241 1.49 -14.14 0.40
CA ARG A 241 1.15 -15.24 -0.52
C ARG A 241 -0.22 -15.85 -0.18
N ASP A 242 -0.45 -16.18 1.07
CA ASP A 242 -1.68 -16.86 1.51
C ASP A 242 -2.91 -15.96 1.29
N PHE A 243 -2.78 -14.66 1.57
CA PHE A 243 -3.80 -13.66 1.26
C PHE A 243 -4.12 -13.62 -0.24
N ILE A 244 -3.12 -13.56 -1.09
CA ILE A 244 -3.29 -13.51 -2.54
C ILE A 244 -3.96 -14.78 -3.07
N HIS A 245 -3.54 -15.94 -2.60
CA HIS A 245 -4.14 -17.21 -3.00
C HIS A 245 -5.61 -17.28 -2.57
N MET A 246 -5.92 -16.86 -1.35
CA MET A 246 -7.29 -16.80 -0.84
C MET A 246 -8.17 -15.92 -1.75
N VAL A 247 -7.76 -14.68 -2.02
CA VAL A 247 -8.53 -13.75 -2.86
C VAL A 247 -8.61 -14.21 -4.31
N SER A 248 -7.60 -14.93 -4.80
CA SER A 248 -7.58 -15.45 -6.17
C SER A 248 -8.49 -16.66 -6.38
N SER A 249 -8.86 -17.34 -5.30
CA SER A 249 -9.68 -18.56 -5.33
C SER A 249 -11.17 -18.30 -5.07
N ALA A 250 -11.51 -17.08 -4.61
CA ALA A 250 -12.88 -16.61 -4.37
C ALA A 250 -13.48 -16.04 -5.64
#